data_fa4ce507e347b41f78b597393d2849b9
#
_entry.id   fa4ce507e347b41f78b597393d2849b9
#
_cell.length_a   1.000
_cell.length_b   1.000
_cell.length_c   1.000
_cell.angle_alpha   90.00
_cell.angle_beta   90.00
_cell.angle_gamma   90.00
#
_symmetry.space_group_name_H-M   'P 1'
#
loop_
_entity.id
_entity.type
_entity.pdbx_description
1 polymer ?
#
loop_
_entity_poly.entity_id
_entity_poly.type
_entity_poly.pdbx_seq_one_letter_code
_entity_poly.pdbx_strand_id
1 'polypeptide(L)'
;MKKISILTIVFVSVFLFACSNQKTAKPPLAEKIPQEIFDNRIDNYFWMRLSDEQKAASTPDHQTARVLDYLTRENEYTKTVLMHTEPLQKTIFDEIVGRIKKDDESVPYLKDGYYYYNKYFEGKEYPVYYRKKGSLDAPEELLLDVNKIAEGKTYCSVSQLSVSRNNKILACVKEGSVISSPDDLACHIFNFIRQKVTG
;
A
#
# COMPACT_ATOMS: atom_id res chain seq x y z
N MET A 1 31.79 30.55 54.25
CA MET A 1 30.97 29.37 53.89
C MET A 1 29.62 29.84 53.34
N LYS A 2 29.35 29.74 52.07
CA LYS A 2 28.09 30.19 51.45
C LYS A 2 26.97 29.20 51.83
N LYS A 3 25.93 29.69 52.51
CA LYS A 3 24.74 28.90 52.84
C LYS A 3 23.99 28.59 51.53
N ILE A 4 24.09 27.36 51.06
CA ILE A 4 23.27 26.87 49.95
C ILE A 4 21.83 26.81 50.46
N SER A 5 20.93 27.55 49.82
CA SER A 5 19.53 27.64 50.23
C SER A 5 18.86 26.27 50.07
N ILE A 6 18.13 25.84 51.09
CA ILE A 6 17.33 24.60 51.09
C ILE A 6 16.41 24.57 49.85
N LEU A 7 15.96 25.74 49.40
CA LEU A 7 15.13 25.89 48.18
C LEU A 7 15.83 25.39 46.91
N THR A 8 17.16 25.58 46.81
CA THR A 8 17.95 25.15 45.62
C THR A 8 18.12 23.63 45.62
N ILE A 9 18.23 23.00 46.78
CA ILE A 9 18.35 21.54 46.89
C ILE A 9 17.02 20.86 46.54
N VAL A 10 15.87 21.44 46.97
CA VAL A 10 14.53 20.92 46.62
C VAL A 10 14.27 21.06 45.12
N PHE A 11 14.67 22.15 44.48
CA PHE A 11 14.49 22.33 43.03
C PHE A 11 15.33 21.35 42.21
N VAL A 12 16.54 21.04 42.60
CA VAL A 12 17.42 20.06 41.93
C VAL A 12 16.88 18.65 42.14
N SER A 13 16.32 18.28 43.29
CA SER A 13 15.76 16.97 43.55
C SER A 13 14.47 16.73 42.75
N VAL A 14 13.63 17.73 42.51
CA VAL A 14 12.44 17.63 41.68
C VAL A 14 12.81 17.40 40.19
N PHE A 15 13.90 18.03 39.71
CA PHE A 15 14.38 17.82 38.34
C PHE A 15 14.97 16.40 38.10
N LEU A 16 15.58 15.79 39.12
CA LEU A 16 16.13 14.45 39.01
C LEU A 16 15.06 13.35 39.06
N PHE A 17 13.88 13.62 39.62
CA PHE A 17 12.75 12.68 39.61
C PHE A 17 11.92 12.70 38.32
N ALA A 18 12.04 13.74 37.50
CA ALA A 18 11.30 13.86 36.25
C ALA A 18 11.88 13.00 35.09
N CYS A 19 13.06 12.40 35.26
CA CYS A 19 13.77 11.64 34.23
C CYS A 19 13.62 10.12 34.29
N SER A 20 12.71 9.55 35.08
CA SER A 20 12.69 8.10 35.21
C SER A 20 11.29 7.51 35.37
N ASN A 21 10.51 7.47 34.29
CA ASN A 21 9.44 6.45 34.12
C ASN A 21 8.94 6.36 32.69
N GLN A 22 9.83 6.40 31.70
CA GLN A 22 9.46 5.77 30.44
C GLN A 22 9.51 4.26 30.67
N LYS A 23 8.34 3.66 30.92
CA LYS A 23 8.17 2.21 30.79
C LYS A 23 8.56 1.85 29.36
N THR A 24 9.78 1.42 29.15
CA THR A 24 10.20 0.88 27.87
C THR A 24 9.29 -0.30 27.58
N ALA A 25 8.47 -0.17 26.54
CA ALA A 25 7.65 -1.28 26.08
C ALA A 25 8.58 -2.45 25.79
N LYS A 26 8.21 -3.64 26.29
CA LYS A 26 8.97 -4.87 26.02
C LYS A 26 8.41 -5.54 24.79
N PRO A 27 9.27 -6.04 23.88
CA PRO A 27 8.79 -6.79 22.72
C PRO A 27 8.03 -8.04 23.21
N PRO A 28 6.93 -8.42 22.56
CA PRO A 28 6.28 -9.69 22.82
C PRO A 28 7.24 -10.85 22.47
N LEU A 29 7.11 -11.94 23.18
CA LEU A 29 7.91 -13.13 22.93
C LEU A 29 7.00 -14.22 22.35
N ALA A 30 7.40 -14.75 21.19
CA ALA A 30 6.76 -15.92 20.62
C ALA A 30 7.06 -17.15 21.46
N GLU A 31 6.05 -17.98 21.73
CA GLU A 31 6.24 -19.23 22.40
C GLU A 31 7.02 -20.21 21.52
N LYS A 32 8.04 -20.86 22.10
CA LYS A 32 8.82 -21.89 21.42
C LYS A 32 8.15 -23.26 21.60
N ILE A 33 7.63 -23.80 20.50
CA ILE A 33 7.05 -25.13 20.44
C ILE A 33 7.88 -25.92 19.45
N PRO A 34 8.84 -26.75 19.93
CA PRO A 34 9.69 -27.53 19.05
C PRO A 34 8.87 -28.50 18.20
N GLN A 35 9.00 -28.42 16.90
CA GLN A 35 8.41 -29.33 15.93
C GLN A 35 9.50 -29.81 14.98
N GLU A 36 9.61 -31.11 14.83
CA GLU A 36 10.46 -31.68 13.79
C GLU A 36 9.80 -31.51 12.44
N ILE A 37 10.54 -30.89 11.51
CA ILE A 37 10.16 -30.72 10.10
C ILE A 37 11.04 -31.63 9.24
N PHE A 38 10.80 -31.63 7.91
CA PHE A 38 11.61 -32.49 7.05
C PHE A 38 13.12 -32.16 7.21
N ASP A 39 13.99 -33.13 6.88
CA ASP A 39 15.45 -33.08 7.11
C ASP A 39 15.88 -33.07 8.59
N ASN A 40 15.08 -33.59 9.51
CA ASN A 40 15.38 -33.69 10.96
C ASN A 40 15.70 -32.33 11.60
N ARG A 41 15.27 -31.23 11.00
CA ARG A 41 15.41 -29.89 11.59
C ARG A 41 14.29 -29.64 12.57
N ILE A 42 14.62 -29.00 13.70
CA ILE A 42 13.63 -28.56 14.68
C ILE A 42 13.30 -27.09 14.42
N ASP A 43 12.04 -26.80 14.14
CA ASP A 43 11.49 -25.44 14.07
C ASP A 43 10.62 -25.18 15.30
N ASN A 44 11.03 -24.19 16.09
CA ASN A 44 10.30 -23.79 17.30
C ASN A 44 9.06 -22.92 17.01
N TYR A 45 8.92 -22.44 15.78
CA TYR A 45 7.88 -21.50 15.38
C TYR A 45 7.02 -21.99 14.22
N PHE A 46 7.12 -23.28 13.88
CA PHE A 46 6.34 -23.88 12.80
C PHE A 46 4.82 -23.69 13.00
N TRP A 47 4.37 -23.59 14.26
CA TRP A 47 2.99 -23.30 14.61
C TRP A 47 2.45 -21.96 14.06
N MET A 48 3.33 -21.03 13.67
CA MET A 48 2.94 -19.77 13.04
C MET A 48 2.61 -19.92 11.55
N ARG A 49 2.97 -21.05 10.94
CA ARG A 49 2.70 -21.32 9.53
C ARG A 49 1.24 -21.74 9.35
N LEU A 50 0.44 -20.85 8.81
CA LEU A 50 -0.95 -21.13 8.45
C LEU A 50 -1.03 -21.69 7.03
N SER A 51 -1.95 -22.63 6.80
CA SER A 51 -2.31 -23.08 5.46
C SER A 51 -3.10 -21.99 4.70
N ASP A 52 -3.27 -22.16 3.40
CA ASP A 52 -4.05 -21.21 2.61
C ASP A 52 -5.55 -21.28 2.95
N GLU A 53 -6.04 -22.47 3.33
CA GLU A 53 -7.40 -22.63 3.83
C GLU A 53 -7.62 -21.89 5.15
N GLN A 54 -6.64 -21.98 6.08
CA GLN A 54 -6.70 -21.24 7.36
C GLN A 54 -6.68 -19.72 7.15
N LYS A 55 -5.89 -19.22 6.19
CA LYS A 55 -5.82 -17.78 5.85
C LYS A 55 -7.10 -17.30 5.20
N ALA A 56 -7.77 -18.13 4.39
CA ALA A 56 -9.01 -17.83 3.70
C ALA A 56 -10.26 -18.02 4.55
N ALA A 57 -10.16 -18.69 5.71
CA ALA A 57 -11.32 -19.01 6.55
C ALA A 57 -11.95 -17.74 7.14
N SER A 58 -13.27 -17.60 7.01
CA SER A 58 -14.04 -16.49 7.58
C SER A 58 -14.06 -16.49 9.11
N THR A 59 -13.86 -17.67 9.72
CA THR A 59 -13.77 -17.82 11.18
C THR A 59 -12.42 -18.46 11.52
N PRO A 60 -11.54 -17.76 12.25
CA PRO A 60 -10.25 -18.30 12.66
C PRO A 60 -10.40 -19.55 13.54
N ASP A 61 -9.65 -20.58 13.25
CA ASP A 61 -9.45 -21.70 14.17
C ASP A 61 -8.53 -21.31 15.34
N HIS A 62 -8.31 -22.22 16.28
CA HIS A 62 -7.48 -21.97 17.46
C HIS A 62 -6.03 -21.58 17.11
N GLN A 63 -5.43 -22.22 16.10
CA GLN A 63 -4.06 -21.90 15.66
C GLN A 63 -4.02 -20.51 15.03
N THR A 64 -4.94 -20.21 14.12
CA THR A 64 -5.05 -18.92 13.46
C THR A 64 -5.28 -17.78 14.46
N ALA A 65 -6.20 -17.98 15.42
CA ALA A 65 -6.47 -16.99 16.47
C ALA A 65 -5.21 -16.68 17.30
N ARG A 66 -4.42 -17.72 17.64
CA ARG A 66 -3.16 -17.57 18.39
C ARG A 66 -2.10 -16.82 17.59
N VAL A 67 -1.96 -17.09 16.29
CA VAL A 67 -1.04 -16.37 15.41
C VAL A 67 -1.46 -14.91 15.29
N LEU A 68 -2.73 -14.62 15.09
CA LEU A 68 -3.25 -13.25 15.00
C LEU A 68 -3.06 -12.47 16.31
N ASP A 69 -3.26 -13.10 17.46
CA ASP A 69 -2.98 -12.49 18.78
C ASP A 69 -1.51 -12.08 18.91
N TYR A 70 -0.59 -12.99 18.55
CA TYR A 70 0.84 -12.69 18.57
C TYR A 70 1.18 -11.51 17.64
N LEU A 71 0.71 -11.52 16.40
CA LEU A 71 0.95 -10.44 15.44
C LEU A 71 0.36 -9.11 15.91
N THR A 72 -0.81 -9.13 16.52
CA THR A 72 -1.44 -7.93 17.09
C THR A 72 -0.57 -7.30 18.18
N ARG A 73 -0.04 -8.13 19.10
CA ARG A 73 0.87 -7.65 20.15
C ARG A 73 2.18 -7.08 19.59
N GLU A 74 2.74 -7.68 18.52
CA GLU A 74 3.93 -7.15 17.82
C GLU A 74 3.62 -5.78 17.18
N ASN A 75 2.47 -5.63 16.57
CA ASN A 75 2.04 -4.36 15.97
C ASN A 75 1.83 -3.28 17.04
N GLU A 76 1.23 -3.62 18.19
CA GLU A 76 1.05 -2.71 19.31
C GLU A 76 2.39 -2.27 19.92
N TYR A 77 3.32 -3.22 20.08
CA TYR A 77 4.67 -2.91 20.51
C TYR A 77 5.36 -1.95 19.55
N THR A 78 5.35 -2.26 18.26
CA THR A 78 5.94 -1.43 17.20
C THR A 78 5.34 -0.02 17.20
N LYS A 79 4.02 0.09 17.27
CA LYS A 79 3.32 1.38 17.36
C LYS A 79 3.77 2.18 18.58
N THR A 80 3.87 1.51 19.74
CA THR A 80 4.28 2.17 20.99
C THR A 80 5.72 2.68 20.91
N VAL A 81 6.63 1.86 20.38
CA VAL A 81 8.06 2.23 20.27
C VAL A 81 8.25 3.38 19.26
N LEU A 82 7.51 3.36 18.15
CA LEU A 82 7.65 4.33 17.06
C LEU A 82 6.79 5.59 17.23
N MET A 83 5.88 5.63 18.21
CA MET A 83 4.94 6.75 18.41
C MET A 83 5.64 8.13 18.48
N HIS A 84 6.82 8.19 19.08
CA HIS A 84 7.59 9.43 19.18
C HIS A 84 8.07 9.97 17.82
N THR A 85 8.08 9.14 16.78
CA THR A 85 8.50 9.53 15.42
C THR A 85 7.33 10.01 14.55
N GLU A 86 6.08 9.86 14.96
CA GLU A 86 4.89 10.23 14.16
C GLU A 86 4.92 11.68 13.64
N PRO A 87 5.32 12.69 14.44
CA PRO A 87 5.39 14.06 13.92
C PRO A 87 6.43 14.20 12.80
N LEU A 88 7.57 13.53 12.92
CA LEU A 88 8.62 13.52 11.90
C LEU A 88 8.15 12.76 10.65
N GLN A 89 7.50 11.62 10.81
CA GLN A 89 6.91 10.86 9.69
C GLN A 89 5.92 11.72 8.90
N LYS A 90 5.03 12.43 9.61
CA LYS A 90 4.09 13.34 8.96
C LYS A 90 4.81 14.47 8.21
N THR A 91 5.82 15.07 8.79
CA THR A 91 6.60 16.15 8.13
C THR A 91 7.25 15.65 6.85
N ILE A 92 7.91 14.49 6.91
CA ILE A 92 8.56 13.87 5.74
C ILE A 92 7.53 13.49 4.68
N PHE A 93 6.39 12.91 5.09
CA PHE A 93 5.31 12.57 4.17
C PHE A 93 4.78 13.80 3.44
N ASP A 94 4.45 14.86 4.18
CA ASP A 94 3.92 16.11 3.61
C ASP A 94 4.94 16.76 2.65
N GLU A 95 6.23 16.72 2.98
CA GLU A 95 7.30 17.22 2.12
C GLU A 95 7.42 16.41 0.82
N ILE A 96 7.42 15.08 0.90
CA ILE A 96 7.50 14.20 -0.27
C ILE A 96 6.28 14.40 -1.17
N VAL A 97 5.07 14.37 -0.59
CA VAL A 97 3.82 14.55 -1.35
C VAL A 97 3.74 15.94 -1.97
N GLY A 98 4.21 16.96 -1.25
CA GLY A 98 4.25 18.34 -1.76
C GLY A 98 5.17 18.55 -2.98
N ARG A 99 6.14 17.65 -3.20
CA ARG A 99 7.03 17.68 -4.38
C ARG A 99 6.48 16.91 -5.57
N ILE A 100 5.44 16.09 -5.38
CA ILE A 100 4.83 15.31 -6.46
C ILE A 100 3.95 16.23 -7.29
N LYS A 101 4.19 16.25 -8.59
CA LYS A 101 3.32 16.95 -9.56
C LYS A 101 2.01 16.17 -9.65
N LYS A 102 0.91 16.81 -9.25
CA LYS A 102 -0.41 16.16 -9.16
C LYS A 102 -1.07 15.94 -10.51
N ASP A 103 -0.96 16.96 -11.40
CA ASP A 103 -1.36 16.81 -12.80
C ASP A 103 -0.10 16.53 -13.62
N ASP A 104 0.07 15.30 -14.07
CA ASP A 104 1.26 14.88 -14.80
C ASP A 104 0.92 14.12 -16.07
N GLU A 105 1.81 14.18 -17.07
CA GLU A 105 1.66 13.46 -18.31
C GLU A 105 2.95 12.73 -18.68
N SER A 106 2.81 11.57 -19.31
CA SER A 106 3.95 10.85 -19.85
C SER A 106 4.47 11.52 -21.12
N VAL A 107 5.76 11.30 -21.41
CA VAL A 107 6.34 11.73 -22.69
C VAL A 107 5.61 11.02 -23.84
N PRO A 108 5.03 11.75 -24.81
CA PRO A 108 4.38 11.14 -25.96
C PRO A 108 5.34 10.35 -26.83
N TYR A 109 4.94 9.13 -27.25
CA TYR A 109 5.71 8.33 -28.19
C TYR A 109 4.96 8.13 -29.49
N LEU A 110 5.69 8.23 -30.62
CA LEU A 110 5.13 8.07 -31.97
C LEU A 110 5.04 6.60 -32.37
N LYS A 111 3.84 6.16 -32.77
CA LYS A 111 3.59 4.83 -33.33
C LYS A 111 2.47 4.89 -34.36
N ASP A 112 2.66 4.31 -35.54
CA ASP A 112 1.66 4.19 -36.60
C ASP A 112 0.94 5.50 -36.93
N GLY A 113 1.67 6.64 -36.92
CA GLY A 113 1.16 7.98 -37.24
C GLY A 113 0.39 8.67 -36.11
N TYR A 114 0.46 8.15 -34.88
CA TYR A 114 -0.15 8.74 -33.70
C TYR A 114 0.88 8.88 -32.56
N TYR A 115 0.77 9.96 -31.79
CA TYR A 115 1.48 10.17 -30.54
C TYR A 115 0.62 9.66 -29.38
N TYR A 116 1.10 8.67 -28.65
CA TYR A 116 0.41 8.06 -27.51
C TYR A 116 1.03 8.54 -26.21
N TYR A 117 0.19 8.84 -25.21
CA TYR A 117 0.60 9.27 -23.88
C TYR A 117 -0.54 9.06 -22.89
N ASN A 118 -0.23 9.18 -21.60
CA ASN A 118 -1.23 9.17 -20.55
C ASN A 118 -1.12 10.41 -19.66
N LYS A 119 -2.21 10.74 -18.99
CA LYS A 119 -2.28 11.84 -18.02
C LYS A 119 -2.80 11.28 -16.69
N TYR A 120 -2.27 11.83 -15.61
CA TYR A 120 -2.82 11.74 -14.28
C TYR A 120 -3.43 13.07 -13.89
N PHE A 121 -4.56 13.04 -13.21
CA PHE A 121 -5.28 14.23 -12.75
C PHE A 121 -5.34 14.25 -11.23
N GLU A 122 -5.28 15.42 -10.62
CA GLU A 122 -5.43 15.59 -9.18
C GLU A 122 -6.74 14.96 -8.69
N GLY A 123 -6.65 14.18 -7.61
CA GLY A 123 -7.79 13.46 -7.03
C GLY A 123 -8.27 12.25 -7.82
N LYS A 124 -7.54 11.84 -8.87
CA LYS A 124 -7.76 10.59 -9.61
C LYS A 124 -6.64 9.60 -9.30
N GLU A 125 -7.02 8.35 -9.13
CA GLU A 125 -6.09 7.27 -8.78
C GLU A 125 -5.43 6.63 -10.00
N TYR A 126 -6.13 6.63 -11.14
CA TYR A 126 -5.72 5.91 -12.34
C TYR A 126 -5.45 6.85 -13.51
N PRO A 127 -4.58 6.41 -14.48
CA PRO A 127 -4.29 7.19 -15.67
C PRO A 127 -5.47 7.25 -16.63
N VAL A 128 -5.46 8.31 -17.46
CA VAL A 128 -6.30 8.44 -18.64
C VAL A 128 -5.41 8.43 -19.88
N TYR A 129 -5.66 7.53 -20.82
CA TYR A 129 -4.85 7.34 -22.02
C TYR A 129 -5.41 8.15 -23.19
N TYR A 130 -4.51 8.84 -23.88
CA TYR A 130 -4.78 9.70 -25.02
C TYR A 130 -3.88 9.38 -26.19
N ARG A 131 -4.27 9.89 -27.36
CA ARG A 131 -3.42 9.98 -28.54
C ARG A 131 -3.70 11.24 -29.35
N LYS A 132 -2.72 11.66 -30.19
CA LYS A 132 -2.84 12.74 -31.15
C LYS A 132 -2.40 12.27 -32.52
N LYS A 133 -3.10 12.66 -33.58
CA LYS A 133 -2.82 12.19 -34.94
C LYS A 133 -1.79 13.09 -35.63
N GLY A 134 -0.68 12.53 -36.06
CA GLY A 134 0.32 13.14 -36.94
C GLY A 134 1.17 14.25 -36.32
N SER A 135 0.68 15.00 -35.34
CA SER A 135 1.39 16.11 -34.68
C SER A 135 1.05 16.18 -33.21
N LEU A 136 1.98 16.70 -32.41
CA LEU A 136 1.74 17.00 -30.99
C LEU A 136 0.75 18.14 -30.77
N ASP A 137 0.55 18.98 -31.77
CA ASP A 137 -0.44 20.10 -31.76
C ASP A 137 -1.84 19.67 -32.21
N ALA A 138 -2.00 18.41 -32.67
CA ALA A 138 -3.29 17.86 -33.06
C ALA A 138 -4.24 17.72 -31.87
N PRO A 139 -5.56 17.75 -32.11
CA PRO A 139 -6.55 17.51 -31.05
C PRO A 139 -6.33 16.17 -30.36
N GLU A 140 -6.57 16.14 -29.05
CA GLU A 140 -6.49 14.93 -28.25
C GLU A 140 -7.67 13.99 -28.55
N GLU A 141 -7.36 12.72 -28.76
CA GLU A 141 -8.34 11.64 -28.84
C GLU A 141 -8.24 10.82 -27.56
N LEU A 142 -9.36 10.72 -26.79
CA LEU A 142 -9.44 9.86 -25.63
C LEU A 142 -9.45 8.40 -26.07
N LEU A 143 -8.52 7.60 -25.55
CA LEU A 143 -8.47 6.15 -25.76
C LEU A 143 -9.15 5.39 -24.64
N LEU A 144 -8.79 5.70 -23.39
CA LEU A 144 -9.29 4.96 -22.24
C LEU A 144 -9.19 5.81 -20.97
N ASP A 145 -10.28 5.90 -20.22
CA ASP A 145 -10.30 6.44 -18.87
C ASP A 145 -10.41 5.29 -17.86
N VAL A 146 -9.27 4.98 -17.21
CA VAL A 146 -9.23 3.87 -16.24
C VAL A 146 -10.03 4.20 -14.99
N ASN A 147 -10.19 5.48 -14.63
CA ASN A 147 -11.00 5.87 -13.48
C ASN A 147 -12.47 5.50 -13.67
N LYS A 148 -13.00 5.65 -14.89
CA LYS A 148 -14.38 5.19 -15.20
C LYS A 148 -14.52 3.67 -15.11
N ILE A 149 -13.47 2.93 -15.48
CA ILE A 149 -13.46 1.47 -15.36
C ILE A 149 -13.39 1.03 -13.89
N ALA A 150 -12.74 1.83 -13.05
CA ALA A 150 -12.54 1.56 -11.63
C ALA A 150 -13.76 1.91 -10.76
N GLU A 151 -14.75 2.62 -11.29
CA GLU A 151 -15.95 2.99 -10.54
C GLU A 151 -16.62 1.78 -9.87
N GLY A 152 -16.87 1.87 -8.57
CA GLY A 152 -17.47 0.80 -7.76
C GLY A 152 -16.56 -0.39 -7.46
N LYS A 153 -15.24 -0.27 -7.70
CA LYS A 153 -14.26 -1.32 -7.40
C LYS A 153 -13.28 -0.85 -6.36
N THR A 154 -12.78 -1.79 -5.58
CA THR A 154 -11.72 -1.55 -4.59
C THR A 154 -10.33 -1.55 -5.21
N TYR A 155 -10.20 -2.20 -6.37
CA TYR A 155 -8.95 -2.27 -7.13
C TYR A 155 -9.24 -2.36 -8.62
N CYS A 156 -8.44 -1.70 -9.45
CA CYS A 156 -8.48 -1.81 -10.90
C CYS A 156 -7.06 -1.71 -11.47
N SER A 157 -6.71 -2.63 -12.34
CA SER A 157 -5.48 -2.56 -13.12
C SER A 157 -5.80 -2.69 -14.60
N VAL A 158 -5.16 -1.87 -15.42
CA VAL A 158 -5.25 -1.96 -16.88
C VAL A 158 -3.83 -2.02 -17.43
N SER A 159 -3.56 -3.03 -18.22
CA SER A 159 -2.24 -3.29 -18.79
C SER A 159 -2.33 -3.73 -20.26
N GLN A 160 -1.18 -3.89 -20.91
CA GLN A 160 -1.04 -4.40 -22.26
C GLN A 160 -1.94 -3.69 -23.29
N LEU A 161 -1.99 -2.34 -23.23
CA LEU A 161 -2.73 -1.57 -24.22
C LEU A 161 -2.13 -1.78 -25.62
N SER A 162 -2.96 -2.16 -26.56
CA SER A 162 -2.58 -2.36 -27.96
C SER A 162 -3.64 -1.81 -28.89
N VAL A 163 -3.22 -1.03 -29.86
CA VAL A 163 -4.10 -0.48 -30.90
C VAL A 163 -3.92 -1.28 -32.18
N SER A 164 -5.04 -1.61 -32.86
CA SER A 164 -5.02 -2.33 -34.13
C SER A 164 -4.31 -1.51 -35.22
N ARG A 165 -3.74 -2.20 -36.22
CA ARG A 165 -3.03 -1.54 -37.35
C ARG A 165 -3.86 -0.49 -38.11
N ASN A 166 -5.17 -0.65 -38.13
CA ASN A 166 -6.07 0.34 -38.76
C ASN A 166 -6.50 1.46 -37.78
N ASN A 167 -5.91 1.51 -36.57
CA ASN A 167 -6.14 2.52 -35.54
C ASN A 167 -7.61 2.64 -35.05
N LYS A 168 -8.45 1.61 -35.27
CA LYS A 168 -9.89 1.64 -34.94
C LYS A 168 -10.28 0.83 -33.70
N ILE A 169 -9.40 -0.02 -33.20
CA ILE A 169 -9.70 -0.91 -32.07
C ILE A 169 -8.60 -0.80 -31.05
N LEU A 170 -8.97 -0.55 -29.81
CA LEU A 170 -8.11 -0.66 -28.63
C LEU A 170 -8.39 -1.98 -27.94
N ALA A 171 -7.34 -2.72 -27.61
CA ALA A 171 -7.39 -3.91 -26.78
C ALA A 171 -6.51 -3.71 -25.55
N CYS A 172 -6.98 -4.12 -24.39
CA CYS A 172 -6.21 -4.12 -23.16
C CYS A 172 -6.63 -5.28 -22.26
N VAL A 173 -5.74 -5.66 -21.35
CA VAL A 173 -6.06 -6.58 -20.27
C VAL A 173 -6.50 -5.75 -19.08
N LYS A 174 -7.64 -6.14 -18.49
CA LYS A 174 -8.20 -5.53 -17.30
C LYS A 174 -8.23 -6.56 -16.17
N GLU A 175 -7.73 -6.16 -15.04
CA GLU A 175 -7.83 -6.86 -13.77
C GLU A 175 -8.56 -5.97 -12.77
N GLY A 176 -9.44 -6.54 -11.97
CA GLY A 176 -10.13 -5.78 -10.94
C GLY A 176 -10.97 -6.69 -10.07
N SER A 177 -10.95 -6.44 -8.77
CA SER A 177 -11.78 -7.12 -7.79
C SER A 177 -12.83 -6.17 -7.24
N VAL A 178 -14.04 -6.68 -7.05
CA VAL A 178 -15.05 -6.09 -6.17
C VAL A 178 -14.95 -6.90 -4.89
N ILE A 179 -14.47 -6.31 -3.80
CA ILE A 179 -14.53 -6.98 -2.49
C ILE A 179 -15.97 -6.86 -2.02
N SER A 180 -16.80 -7.84 -2.36
CA SER A 180 -18.15 -8.00 -1.83
C SER A 180 -18.18 -8.98 -0.64
N SER A 181 -17.14 -9.81 -0.50
CA SER A 181 -16.97 -10.72 0.63
C SER A 181 -15.49 -11.12 0.80
N PRO A 182 -15.09 -11.62 1.99
CA PRO A 182 -13.74 -12.16 2.21
C PRO A 182 -13.36 -13.32 1.27
N ASP A 183 -14.35 -13.98 0.67
CA ASP A 183 -14.17 -15.12 -0.24
C ASP A 183 -13.77 -14.70 -1.67
N ASP A 184 -13.86 -13.41 -2.01
CA ASP A 184 -13.57 -12.88 -3.35
C ASP A 184 -12.06 -12.63 -3.61
N LEU A 185 -11.20 -12.90 -2.65
CA LEU A 185 -9.74 -12.71 -2.76
C LEU A 185 -9.06 -13.63 -3.79
N ALA A 186 -9.76 -14.62 -4.33
CA ALA A 186 -9.19 -15.66 -5.21
C ALA A 186 -9.57 -15.54 -6.69
N CYS A 187 -10.38 -14.58 -7.11
CA CYS A 187 -10.84 -14.50 -8.49
C CYS A 187 -10.17 -13.37 -9.27
N HIS A 188 -8.96 -13.61 -9.76
CA HIS A 188 -8.36 -12.77 -10.81
C HIS A 188 -9.11 -12.97 -12.12
N ILE A 189 -10.13 -12.15 -12.36
CA ILE A 189 -10.84 -12.17 -13.62
C ILE A 189 -10.05 -11.35 -14.63
N PHE A 190 -9.31 -12.01 -15.51
CA PHE A 190 -8.75 -11.39 -16.69
C PHE A 190 -9.86 -11.12 -17.70
N ASN A 191 -10.36 -9.90 -17.76
CA ASN A 191 -11.30 -9.49 -18.77
C ASN A 191 -10.57 -8.73 -19.90
N PHE A 192 -10.72 -9.25 -21.12
CA PHE A 192 -10.21 -8.58 -22.31
C PHE A 192 -11.22 -7.51 -22.75
N ILE A 193 -10.82 -6.23 -22.71
CA ILE A 193 -11.65 -5.13 -23.20
C ILE A 193 -11.29 -4.85 -24.65
N ARG A 194 -12.28 -4.97 -25.53
CA ARG A 194 -12.21 -4.53 -26.91
C ARG A 194 -13.10 -3.29 -27.07
N GLN A 195 -12.48 -2.14 -27.26
CA GLN A 195 -13.20 -0.87 -27.44
C GLN A 195 -13.01 -0.36 -28.86
N LYS A 196 -14.10 0.11 -29.46
CA LYS A 196 -14.03 0.81 -30.74
C LYS A 196 -13.53 2.24 -30.46
N VAL A 197 -12.41 2.62 -31.09
CA VAL A 197 -11.89 3.98 -30.99
C VAL A 197 -12.69 4.81 -31.99
N THR A 198 -13.48 5.76 -31.48
CA THR A 198 -14.20 6.74 -32.30
C THR A 198 -13.26 7.92 -32.51
N GLY A 199 -12.84 8.12 -33.73
CA GLY A 199 -12.18 9.33 -34.25
C GLY A 199 -13.02 9.88 -35.38
#